data_21666d6967d960d2e0c042ed5504762f
#
_entry.id   21666d6967d960d2e0c042ed5504762f
#
_cell.length_a   1.000
_cell.length_b   1.000
_cell.length_c   1.000
_cell.angle_alpha   90.00
_cell.angle_beta   90.00
_cell.angle_gamma   90.00
#
_symmetry.space_group_name_H-M   'P 1'
#
loop_
_entity.id
_entity.type
_entity.pdbx_description
1 polymer ?
#
loop_
_entity_poly.entity_id
_entity_poly.type
_entity_poly.pdbx_seq_one_letter_code
_entity_poly.pdbx_strand_id
1 'polypeptide(L)'
;MMKRVAVLQDISGLGRCSLAAALPVLSVMGVQCCPVPTAVYTNQTGFSRFAFLDCEPLLGDFTSLWQEHGVTLDGICTGFMASVEQLEAARAFIDAFRTHENLLLVDPVMGDDGTRYPCFDDEFCDAMRAFAARADVITPNVTEACILTGTPYEAFAGQAEAVQRETLRRMCGVLPPERIVITGWRRGNRVCNAAWDRSAFAIYESPAVGGSWSGTGDLFAAALCGGLVKGEPLEISVRRAMRFLEPALRDAARLGLPGVGGVPFEMHLKELL
;
A
#
# COMPACT_ATOMS: atom_id res chain seq x y z
N MET A 1 13.96 -6.65 -20.66
CA MET A 1 13.24 -7.83 -20.13
C MET A 1 12.01 -7.32 -19.40
N MET A 2 10.88 -8.05 -19.41
CA MET A 2 9.68 -7.65 -18.66
C MET A 2 9.98 -7.72 -17.15
N LYS A 3 9.63 -6.65 -16.42
CA LYS A 3 9.80 -6.58 -14.97
C LYS A 3 8.83 -7.52 -14.27
N ARG A 4 9.24 -8.13 -13.16
CA ARG A 4 8.48 -9.10 -12.38
C ARG A 4 8.41 -8.69 -10.93
N VAL A 5 7.19 -8.61 -10.36
CA VAL A 5 6.94 -8.23 -8.97
C VAL A 5 6.14 -9.31 -8.26
N ALA A 6 6.65 -9.83 -7.15
CA ALA A 6 5.86 -10.61 -6.23
C ALA A 6 4.97 -9.69 -5.39
N VAL A 7 3.68 -10.00 -5.28
CA VAL A 7 2.73 -9.22 -4.49
C VAL A 7 2.13 -10.10 -3.41
N LEU A 8 2.52 -9.82 -2.16
CA LEU A 8 2.09 -10.55 -0.96
C LEU A 8 0.93 -9.79 -0.32
N GLN A 9 -0.28 -10.21 -0.59
CA GLN A 9 -1.53 -9.63 -0.08
C GLN A 9 -2.63 -10.68 -0.08
N ASP A 10 -3.75 -10.42 0.59
CA ASP A 10 -4.96 -11.22 0.42
C ASP A 10 -5.56 -11.06 -0.98
N ILE A 11 -6.45 -11.98 -1.33
CA ILE A 11 -7.35 -11.84 -2.48
C ILE A 11 -8.79 -11.86 -2.01
N SER A 12 -9.53 -10.80 -2.29
CA SER A 12 -10.96 -10.68 -1.99
C SER A 12 -11.79 -10.95 -3.25
N GLY A 13 -12.73 -11.92 -3.17
CA GLY A 13 -13.59 -12.31 -4.29
C GLY A 13 -14.55 -11.20 -4.72
N LEU A 14 -15.07 -10.42 -3.75
CA LEU A 14 -15.88 -9.24 -3.99
C LEU A 14 -15.26 -8.04 -3.28
N GLY A 15 -14.87 -7.03 -4.04
CA GLY A 15 -14.18 -5.82 -3.59
C GLY A 15 -13.04 -5.45 -4.54
N ARG A 16 -12.69 -4.18 -4.58
CA ARG A 16 -11.62 -3.63 -5.42
C ARG A 16 -10.42 -3.26 -4.56
N CYS A 17 -9.82 -4.26 -3.96
CA CYS A 17 -8.70 -4.11 -3.01
C CYS A 17 -7.67 -5.23 -3.19
N SER A 18 -6.57 -5.12 -2.52
CA SER A 18 -5.51 -6.11 -2.39
C SER A 18 -5.06 -6.69 -3.75
N LEU A 19 -4.87 -8.01 -3.89
CA LEU A 19 -4.43 -8.64 -5.15
C LEU A 19 -5.39 -8.41 -6.31
N ALA A 20 -6.72 -8.32 -6.06
CA ALA A 20 -7.70 -8.03 -7.10
C ALA A 20 -7.51 -6.64 -7.73
N ALA A 21 -6.94 -5.70 -6.98
CA ALA A 21 -6.57 -4.36 -7.45
C ALA A 21 -5.14 -4.31 -8.01
N ALA A 22 -4.17 -4.89 -7.32
CA ALA A 22 -2.76 -4.82 -7.69
C ALA A 22 -2.45 -5.53 -9.02
N LEU A 23 -3.06 -6.69 -9.27
CA LEU A 23 -2.80 -7.50 -10.46
C LEU A 23 -3.12 -6.75 -11.77
N PRO A 24 -4.33 -6.19 -12.00
CA PRO A 24 -4.62 -5.45 -13.22
C PRO A 24 -3.79 -4.17 -13.35
N VAL A 25 -3.50 -3.47 -12.26
CA VAL A 25 -2.67 -2.25 -12.25
C VAL A 25 -1.26 -2.56 -12.75
N LEU A 26 -0.57 -3.52 -12.14
CA LEU A 26 0.77 -3.89 -12.57
C LEU A 26 0.79 -4.45 -14.00
N SER A 27 -0.20 -5.27 -14.36
CA SER A 27 -0.30 -5.86 -15.69
C SER A 27 -0.43 -4.80 -16.80
N VAL A 28 -1.30 -3.79 -16.61
CA VAL A 28 -1.45 -2.71 -17.61
C VAL A 28 -0.19 -1.86 -17.73
N MET A 29 0.58 -1.72 -16.65
CA MET A 29 1.88 -1.04 -16.65
C MET A 29 3.01 -1.86 -17.32
N GLY A 30 2.72 -3.06 -17.82
CA GLY A 30 3.70 -3.94 -18.46
C GLY A 30 4.63 -4.63 -17.45
N VAL A 31 4.20 -4.77 -16.20
CA VAL A 31 4.90 -5.50 -15.13
C VAL A 31 4.18 -6.82 -14.87
N GLN A 32 4.92 -7.93 -14.89
CA GLN A 32 4.38 -9.22 -14.50
C GLN A 32 4.11 -9.22 -13.00
N CYS A 33 2.83 -9.20 -12.61
CA CYS A 33 2.42 -9.45 -11.24
C CYS A 33 2.49 -10.95 -10.95
N CYS A 34 3.22 -11.35 -9.92
CA CYS A 34 3.30 -12.72 -9.41
C CYS A 34 2.57 -12.74 -8.05
N PRO A 35 1.28 -13.13 -8.02
CA PRO A 35 0.51 -13.13 -6.79
C PRO A 35 1.00 -14.19 -5.80
N VAL A 36 1.17 -13.78 -4.54
CA VAL A 36 1.45 -14.63 -3.38
C VAL A 36 0.35 -14.35 -2.36
N PRO A 37 -0.81 -15.04 -2.45
CA PRO A 37 -1.94 -14.77 -1.58
C PRO A 37 -1.64 -15.16 -0.14
N THR A 38 -1.85 -14.21 0.79
CA THR A 38 -1.75 -14.43 2.24
C THR A 38 -3.04 -14.97 2.82
N ALA A 39 -4.17 -14.66 2.18
CA ALA A 39 -5.49 -15.22 2.49
C ALA A 39 -6.40 -15.11 1.26
N VAL A 40 -7.45 -15.94 1.22
CA VAL A 40 -8.54 -15.85 0.25
C VAL A 40 -9.82 -15.50 1.00
N TYR A 41 -10.38 -14.32 0.74
CA TYR A 41 -11.64 -13.85 1.32
C TYR A 41 -12.78 -13.98 0.31
N THR A 42 -13.97 -14.33 0.79
CA THR A 42 -15.19 -14.32 -0.06
C THR A 42 -15.52 -12.91 -0.54
N ASN A 43 -15.23 -11.92 0.29
CA ASN A 43 -15.44 -10.50 0.03
C ASN A 43 -14.58 -9.67 0.99
N GLN A 44 -14.37 -8.40 0.64
CA GLN A 44 -13.62 -7.45 1.44
C GLN A 44 -14.18 -7.36 2.89
N THR A 45 -13.30 -7.23 3.88
CA THR A 45 -13.61 -7.35 5.32
C THR A 45 -14.52 -6.26 5.89
N GLY A 46 -14.72 -5.14 5.19
CA GLY A 46 -15.67 -4.09 5.57
C GLY A 46 -17.14 -4.44 5.29
N PHE A 47 -17.43 -5.54 4.57
CA PHE A 47 -18.79 -6.07 4.51
C PHE A 47 -19.19 -6.69 5.85
N SER A 48 -20.47 -6.71 6.15
CA SER A 48 -20.99 -7.18 7.44
C SER A 48 -20.68 -8.65 7.76
N ARG A 49 -20.41 -9.46 6.74
CA ARG A 49 -20.02 -10.87 6.88
C ARG A 49 -19.07 -11.26 5.77
N PHE A 50 -18.08 -12.04 6.11
CA PHE A 50 -17.13 -12.66 5.19
C PHE A 50 -16.70 -14.03 5.74
N ALA A 51 -16.17 -14.87 4.86
CA ALA A 51 -15.43 -16.08 5.20
C ALA A 51 -14.06 -16.00 4.53
N PHE A 52 -13.07 -16.66 5.08
CA PHE A 52 -11.73 -16.66 4.52
C PHE A 52 -11.02 -17.99 4.74
N LEU A 53 -10.03 -18.23 3.91
CA LEU A 53 -9.02 -19.27 4.03
C LEU A 53 -7.68 -18.57 4.27
N ASP A 54 -7.02 -18.88 5.37
CA ASP A 54 -5.64 -18.43 5.62
C ASP A 54 -4.68 -19.23 4.72
N CYS A 55 -3.83 -18.52 4.00
CA CYS A 55 -2.82 -19.08 3.12
C CYS A 55 -1.41 -19.02 3.71
N GLU A 56 -1.25 -18.57 4.97
CA GLU A 56 0.06 -18.50 5.64
C GLU A 56 0.85 -19.82 5.50
N PRO A 57 0.27 -21.03 5.72
CA PRO A 57 1.01 -22.29 5.60
C PRO A 57 1.57 -22.54 4.18
N LEU A 58 0.97 -21.92 3.15
CA LEU A 58 1.42 -22.10 1.76
C LEU A 58 2.62 -21.19 1.39
N LEU A 59 2.91 -20.16 2.18
CA LEU A 59 4.00 -19.22 1.85
C LEU A 59 5.37 -19.91 1.82
N GLY A 60 5.56 -20.94 2.65
CA GLY A 60 6.76 -21.78 2.64
C GLY A 60 6.93 -22.54 1.31
N ASP A 61 5.84 -23.07 0.76
CA ASP A 61 5.85 -23.76 -0.54
C ASP A 61 6.09 -22.78 -1.70
N PHE A 62 5.49 -21.59 -1.66
CA PHE A 62 5.84 -20.52 -2.63
C PHE A 62 7.34 -20.23 -2.62
N THR A 63 7.92 -20.11 -1.43
CA THR A 63 9.35 -19.81 -1.28
C THR A 63 10.20 -20.93 -1.86
N SER A 64 10.00 -22.18 -1.42
CA SER A 64 10.83 -23.31 -1.81
C SER A 64 10.72 -23.63 -3.31
N LEU A 65 9.49 -23.72 -3.84
CA LEU A 65 9.25 -24.05 -5.25
C LEU A 65 9.76 -22.95 -6.20
N TRP A 66 9.60 -21.67 -5.83
CA TRP A 66 10.13 -20.60 -6.68
C TRP A 66 11.66 -20.55 -6.66
N GLN A 67 12.31 -20.90 -5.54
CA GLN A 67 13.75 -21.07 -5.49
C GLN A 67 14.23 -22.26 -6.36
N GLU A 68 13.54 -23.40 -6.29
CA GLU A 68 13.83 -24.57 -7.14
C GLU A 68 13.72 -24.24 -8.64
N HIS A 69 12.74 -23.41 -9.00
CA HIS A 69 12.54 -22.94 -10.38
C HIS A 69 13.45 -21.77 -10.79
N GLY A 70 14.34 -21.30 -9.92
CA GLY A 70 15.26 -20.20 -10.20
C GLY A 70 14.54 -18.87 -10.48
N VAL A 71 13.41 -18.64 -9.82
CA VAL A 71 12.64 -17.38 -9.99
C VAL A 71 13.46 -16.20 -9.51
N THR A 72 13.57 -15.17 -10.35
CA THR A 72 14.15 -13.87 -10.00
C THR A 72 13.06 -12.79 -10.05
N LEU A 73 13.12 -11.86 -9.11
CA LEU A 73 12.16 -10.78 -8.95
C LEU A 73 12.85 -9.42 -9.10
N ASP A 74 12.20 -8.48 -9.79
CA ASP A 74 12.63 -7.08 -9.85
C ASP A 74 12.04 -6.26 -8.69
N GLY A 75 10.99 -6.77 -8.03
CA GLY A 75 10.40 -6.15 -6.86
C GLY A 75 9.53 -7.10 -6.05
N ILE A 76 9.32 -6.73 -4.81
CA ILE A 76 8.39 -7.34 -3.88
C ILE A 76 7.51 -6.21 -3.33
N CYS A 77 6.20 -6.41 -3.37
CA CYS A 77 5.21 -5.48 -2.83
C CYS A 77 4.36 -6.21 -1.80
N THR A 78 4.18 -5.62 -0.63
CA THR A 78 3.30 -6.20 0.40
C THR A 78 2.20 -5.23 0.76
N GLY A 79 1.08 -5.73 1.25
CA GLY A 79 -0.04 -4.95 1.77
C GLY A 79 -0.63 -5.60 3.01
N PHE A 80 -1.96 -5.76 3.05
CA PHE A 80 -2.63 -6.31 4.22
C PHE A 80 -2.12 -7.69 4.62
N MET A 81 -1.76 -7.82 5.90
CA MET A 81 -1.41 -9.06 6.60
C MET A 81 -2.32 -9.18 7.82
N ALA A 82 -2.90 -10.35 8.04
CA ALA A 82 -3.91 -10.52 9.08
C ALA A 82 -3.32 -10.85 10.47
N SER A 83 -2.07 -11.29 10.54
CA SER A 83 -1.45 -11.74 11.79
C SER A 83 0.08 -11.57 11.80
N VAL A 84 0.68 -11.73 12.98
CA VAL A 84 2.14 -11.75 13.15
C VAL A 84 2.75 -12.94 12.42
N GLU A 85 2.09 -14.09 12.40
CA GLU A 85 2.56 -15.29 11.68
C GLU A 85 2.65 -15.02 10.18
N GLN A 86 1.67 -14.33 9.61
CA GLN A 86 1.73 -13.92 8.20
C GLN A 86 2.88 -12.93 7.94
N LEU A 87 3.16 -12.00 8.85
CA LEU A 87 4.34 -11.11 8.76
C LEU A 87 5.65 -11.90 8.80
N GLU A 88 5.76 -12.90 9.66
CA GLU A 88 6.94 -13.75 9.77
C GLU A 88 7.14 -14.61 8.51
N ALA A 89 6.07 -15.20 7.97
CA ALA A 89 6.11 -15.97 6.74
C ALA A 89 6.48 -15.07 5.53
N ALA A 90 5.90 -13.87 5.45
CA ALA A 90 6.25 -12.86 4.44
C ALA A 90 7.70 -12.41 4.58
N ARG A 91 8.21 -12.25 5.80
CA ARG A 91 9.63 -11.94 6.05
C ARG A 91 10.54 -13.04 5.52
N ALA A 92 10.20 -14.32 5.78
CA ALA A 92 10.97 -15.44 5.27
C ALA A 92 10.99 -15.48 3.73
N PHE A 93 9.84 -15.21 3.08
CA PHE A 93 9.77 -15.07 1.62
C PHE A 93 10.66 -13.91 1.13
N ILE A 94 10.58 -12.74 1.77
CA ILE A 94 11.42 -11.60 1.41
C ILE A 94 12.91 -11.98 1.55
N ASP A 95 13.30 -12.59 2.66
CA ASP A 95 14.71 -12.99 2.89
C ASP A 95 15.23 -13.95 1.80
N ALA A 96 14.37 -14.80 1.27
CA ALA A 96 14.72 -15.76 0.21
C ALA A 96 14.92 -15.11 -1.18
N PHE A 97 14.23 -14.01 -1.47
CA PHE A 97 14.22 -13.38 -2.81
C PHE A 97 14.80 -11.97 -2.83
N ARG A 98 15.09 -11.39 -1.66
CA ARG A 98 15.64 -10.05 -1.58
C ARG A 98 17.09 -9.99 -2.09
N THR A 99 17.34 -9.02 -2.96
CA THR A 99 18.68 -8.65 -3.43
C THR A 99 18.88 -7.14 -3.26
N HIS A 100 20.09 -6.66 -3.44
CA HIS A 100 20.37 -5.22 -3.44
C HIS A 100 19.84 -4.48 -4.69
N GLU A 101 19.41 -5.22 -5.72
CA GLU A 101 18.94 -4.66 -6.99
C GLU A 101 17.41 -4.60 -7.10
N ASN A 102 16.68 -5.42 -6.32
CA ASN A 102 15.22 -5.46 -6.39
C ASN A 102 14.58 -4.55 -5.35
N LEU A 103 13.42 -3.99 -5.72
CA LEU A 103 12.64 -3.10 -4.86
C LEU A 103 11.87 -3.88 -3.80
N LEU A 104 11.88 -3.42 -2.55
CA LEU A 104 10.90 -3.81 -1.53
C LEU A 104 10.00 -2.62 -1.19
N LEU A 105 8.73 -2.71 -1.55
CA LEU A 105 7.69 -1.77 -1.16
C LEU A 105 6.78 -2.42 -0.13
N VAL A 106 6.61 -1.77 1.02
CA VAL A 106 5.69 -2.20 2.08
C VAL A 106 4.60 -1.16 2.27
N ASP A 107 3.35 -1.59 2.08
CA ASP A 107 2.16 -0.85 2.50
C ASP A 107 1.79 -1.33 3.90
N PRO A 108 2.04 -0.53 4.96
CA PRO A 108 1.97 -1.01 6.35
C PRO A 108 0.55 -0.90 6.91
N VAL A 109 -0.38 -1.65 6.34
CA VAL A 109 -1.82 -1.57 6.64
C VAL A 109 -2.10 -1.90 8.10
N MET A 110 -2.54 -0.89 8.89
CA MET A 110 -2.87 -1.05 10.31
C MET A 110 -4.12 -0.27 10.75
N GLY A 111 -4.56 0.73 10.01
CA GLY A 111 -5.68 1.57 10.41
C GLY A 111 -5.95 2.72 9.47
N ASP A 112 -7.02 3.48 9.71
CA ASP A 112 -7.40 4.66 8.93
C ASP A 112 -8.19 5.66 9.79
N ASP A 113 -8.27 6.93 9.37
CA ASP A 113 -9.01 8.02 10.01
C ASP A 113 -8.77 8.11 11.54
N GLY A 114 -7.51 7.97 11.97
CA GLY A 114 -7.09 8.05 13.37
C GLY A 114 -7.38 6.80 14.19
N THR A 115 -7.90 5.74 13.59
CA THR A 115 -8.30 4.53 14.30
C THR A 115 -7.55 3.31 13.76
N ARG A 116 -6.93 2.54 14.68
CA ARG A 116 -6.37 1.24 14.38
C ARG A 116 -7.51 0.25 14.06
N TYR A 117 -7.31 -0.62 13.09
CA TYR A 117 -8.29 -1.66 12.79
C TYR A 117 -8.46 -2.63 13.98
N PRO A 118 -9.69 -3.05 14.28
CA PRO A 118 -9.98 -3.87 15.45
C PRO A 118 -9.30 -5.24 15.48
N CYS A 119 -8.85 -5.73 14.32
CA CYS A 119 -8.13 -7.01 14.21
C CYS A 119 -6.66 -6.92 14.66
N PHE A 120 -6.12 -5.74 14.91
CA PHE A 120 -4.71 -5.54 15.26
C PHE A 120 -4.56 -5.07 16.69
N ASP A 121 -3.56 -5.60 17.38
CA ASP A 121 -3.11 -5.21 18.71
C ASP A 121 -1.74 -4.50 18.67
N ASP A 122 -1.16 -4.25 19.83
CA ASP A 122 0.13 -3.58 19.95
C ASP A 122 1.27 -4.49 19.46
N GLU A 123 1.17 -5.81 19.66
CA GLU A 123 2.15 -6.79 19.21
C GLU A 123 2.24 -6.78 17.67
N PHE A 124 1.10 -6.80 16.99
CA PHE A 124 1.07 -6.68 15.52
C PHE A 124 1.66 -5.35 15.04
N CYS A 125 1.33 -4.24 15.71
CA CYS A 125 1.85 -2.92 15.31
C CYS A 125 3.38 -2.84 15.48
N ASP A 126 3.92 -3.44 16.52
CA ASP A 126 5.36 -3.50 16.74
C ASP A 126 6.06 -4.43 15.73
N ALA A 127 5.46 -5.57 15.41
CA ALA A 127 5.93 -6.46 14.35
C ALA A 127 5.90 -5.77 12.98
N MET A 128 4.80 -5.07 12.64
CA MET A 128 4.69 -4.30 11.40
C MET A 128 5.71 -3.15 11.33
N ARG A 129 5.99 -2.47 12.44
CA ARG A 129 7.05 -1.44 12.49
C ARG A 129 8.41 -2.02 12.15
N ALA A 130 8.76 -3.18 12.73
CA ALA A 130 10.01 -3.88 12.42
C ALA A 130 10.04 -4.39 10.97
N PHE A 131 8.91 -4.84 10.44
CA PHE A 131 8.76 -5.30 9.06
C PHE A 131 8.94 -4.14 8.06
N ALA A 132 8.24 -3.03 8.27
CA ALA A 132 8.31 -1.83 7.43
C ALA A 132 9.69 -1.18 7.41
N ALA A 133 10.45 -1.30 8.51
CA ALA A 133 11.82 -0.77 8.60
C ALA A 133 12.80 -1.40 7.60
N ARG A 134 12.46 -2.54 7.03
CA ARG A 134 13.29 -3.27 6.03
C ARG A 134 13.04 -2.83 4.59
N ALA A 135 12.01 -2.04 4.36
CA ALA A 135 11.59 -1.61 3.02
C ALA A 135 12.52 -0.55 2.43
N ASP A 136 12.57 -0.49 1.09
CA ASP A 136 13.13 0.68 0.38
C ASP A 136 12.10 1.81 0.31
N VAL A 137 10.80 1.43 0.25
CA VAL A 137 9.68 2.35 0.14
C VAL A 137 8.55 1.89 1.04
N ILE A 138 7.95 2.81 1.76
CA ILE A 138 6.69 2.57 2.50
C ILE A 138 5.62 3.57 2.09
N THR A 139 4.35 3.13 2.17
CA THR A 139 3.18 3.93 1.76
C THR A 139 2.13 4.12 2.87
N PRO A 140 2.52 4.44 4.11
CA PRO A 140 1.55 4.59 5.19
C PRO A 140 0.56 5.73 4.89
N ASN A 141 -0.71 5.56 5.30
CA ASN A 141 -1.57 6.71 5.49
C ASN A 141 -1.17 7.49 6.77
N VAL A 142 -1.84 8.62 7.04
CA VAL A 142 -1.50 9.46 8.21
C VAL A 142 -1.63 8.69 9.53
N THR A 143 -2.65 7.83 9.67
CA THR A 143 -2.87 7.03 10.88
C THR A 143 -1.74 6.02 11.08
N GLU A 144 -1.37 5.32 10.04
CA GLU A 144 -0.29 4.35 10.03
C GLU A 144 1.07 5.02 10.29
N ALA A 145 1.31 6.20 9.71
CA ALA A 145 2.50 6.98 10.01
C ALA A 145 2.57 7.39 11.49
N CYS A 146 1.42 7.73 12.09
CA CYS A 146 1.32 7.99 13.53
C CYS A 146 1.67 6.73 14.36
N ILE A 147 1.11 5.58 14.00
CA ILE A 147 1.39 4.29 14.68
C ILE A 147 2.89 3.93 14.55
N LEU A 148 3.43 3.98 13.35
CA LEU A 148 4.83 3.65 13.08
C LEU A 148 5.83 4.52 13.85
N THR A 149 5.50 5.80 14.04
CA THR A 149 6.38 6.77 14.72
C THR A 149 6.08 6.95 16.20
N GLY A 150 5.00 6.33 16.72
CA GLY A 150 4.52 6.58 18.07
C GLY A 150 3.98 7.99 18.30
N THR A 151 3.63 8.71 17.23
CA THR A 151 3.05 10.06 17.31
C THR A 151 1.55 9.94 17.57
N PRO A 152 0.99 10.54 18.63
CA PRO A 152 -0.46 10.54 18.83
C PRO A 152 -1.18 11.21 17.64
N TYR A 153 -2.25 10.60 17.14
CA TYR A 153 -2.99 11.13 16.00
C TYR A 153 -3.55 12.53 16.29
N GLU A 154 -3.93 12.81 17.54
CA GLU A 154 -4.44 14.11 18.00
C GLU A 154 -3.37 15.22 17.94
N ALA A 155 -2.10 14.85 17.97
CA ALA A 155 -1.00 15.80 17.76
C ALA A 155 -0.87 16.25 16.30
N PHE A 156 -1.55 15.58 15.39
CA PHE A 156 -1.66 15.91 13.97
C PHE A 156 -3.06 16.45 13.62
N ALA A 157 -4.11 15.73 13.99
CA ALA A 157 -5.49 16.07 13.66
C ALA A 157 -5.90 17.41 14.28
N GLY A 158 -6.61 18.24 13.51
CA GLY A 158 -7.11 19.55 13.96
C GLY A 158 -6.04 20.63 14.12
N GLN A 159 -4.76 20.34 13.87
CA GLN A 159 -3.69 21.33 13.91
C GLN A 159 -3.70 22.23 12.68
N ALA A 160 -3.08 23.42 12.81
CA ALA A 160 -2.86 24.30 11.67
C ALA A 160 -1.99 23.58 10.60
N GLU A 161 -2.24 23.89 9.34
CA GLU A 161 -1.57 23.26 8.18
C GLU A 161 -0.03 23.26 8.30
N ALA A 162 0.55 24.37 8.73
CA ALA A 162 2.00 24.46 8.89
C ALA A 162 2.54 23.46 9.93
N VAL A 163 1.77 23.23 11.02
CA VAL A 163 2.10 22.24 12.06
C VAL A 163 1.97 20.83 11.50
N GLN A 164 0.88 20.53 10.80
CA GLN A 164 0.68 19.23 10.15
C GLN A 164 1.80 18.92 9.16
N ARG A 165 2.16 19.88 8.31
CA ARG A 165 3.26 19.74 7.35
C ARG A 165 4.59 19.41 8.02
N GLU A 166 4.94 20.14 9.09
CA GLU A 166 6.18 19.90 9.82
C GLU A 166 6.16 18.57 10.55
N THR A 167 4.99 18.16 11.08
CA THR A 167 4.81 16.84 11.69
C THR A 167 5.06 15.73 10.67
N LEU A 168 4.49 15.81 9.47
CA LEU A 168 4.73 14.82 8.40
C LEU A 168 6.20 14.78 7.99
N ARG A 169 6.84 15.94 7.85
CA ARG A 169 8.26 16.02 7.54
C ARG A 169 9.12 15.32 8.62
N ARG A 170 8.78 15.54 9.88
CA ARG A 170 9.47 14.92 11.02
C ARG A 170 9.23 13.42 11.07
N MET A 171 7.99 12.94 10.82
CA MET A 171 7.69 11.50 10.73
C MET A 171 8.54 10.83 9.65
N CYS A 172 8.60 11.41 8.46
CA CYS A 172 9.46 10.91 7.39
C CYS A 172 10.94 10.87 7.79
N GLY A 173 11.42 11.88 8.53
CA GLY A 173 12.82 11.96 8.93
C GLY A 173 13.25 10.95 10.01
N VAL A 174 12.29 10.30 10.71
CA VAL A 174 12.59 9.30 11.75
C VAL A 174 12.28 7.87 11.32
N LEU A 175 11.53 7.66 10.25
CA LEU A 175 11.25 6.34 9.70
C LEU A 175 12.47 5.81 8.93
N PRO A 176 12.82 4.51 9.09
CA PRO A 176 14.05 3.96 8.51
C PRO A 176 14.14 3.93 6.99
N PRO A 177 13.06 3.70 6.21
CA PRO A 177 13.15 3.63 4.76
C PRO A 177 13.60 4.93 4.11
N GLU A 178 14.42 4.83 3.07
CA GLU A 178 14.93 6.00 2.33
C GLU A 178 13.84 6.75 1.57
N ARG A 179 12.77 6.06 1.18
CA ARG A 179 11.63 6.62 0.45
C ARG A 179 10.33 6.33 1.20
N ILE A 180 9.55 7.37 1.43
CA ILE A 180 8.32 7.31 2.18
C ILE A 180 7.26 8.14 1.45
N VAL A 181 6.06 7.62 1.33
CA VAL A 181 4.91 8.39 0.83
C VAL A 181 3.79 8.29 1.85
N ILE A 182 3.63 9.31 2.69
CA ILE A 182 2.49 9.40 3.61
C ILE A 182 1.28 9.86 2.82
N THR A 183 0.27 9.00 2.69
CA THR A 183 -0.90 9.21 1.84
C THR A 183 -2.09 9.76 2.61
N GLY A 184 -3.05 10.35 1.89
CA GLY A 184 -4.38 10.63 2.41
C GLY A 184 -4.48 11.84 3.34
N TRP A 185 -3.48 12.72 3.43
CA TRP A 185 -3.59 13.94 4.22
C TRP A 185 -4.63 14.90 3.64
N ARG A 186 -5.76 15.06 4.33
CA ARG A 186 -6.86 15.94 3.90
C ARG A 186 -6.60 17.38 4.33
N ARG A 187 -6.72 18.31 3.38
CA ARG A 187 -6.57 19.77 3.56
C ARG A 187 -7.71 20.51 2.87
N GLY A 188 -8.76 20.84 3.60
CA GLY A 188 -9.94 21.48 3.02
C GLY A 188 -10.52 20.66 1.85
N ASN A 189 -10.47 21.23 0.64
CA ASN A 189 -10.92 20.57 -0.58
C ASN A 189 -9.79 19.84 -1.36
N ARG A 190 -8.67 19.54 -0.70
CA ARG A 190 -7.54 18.84 -1.30
C ARG A 190 -7.17 17.57 -0.51
N VAL A 191 -6.66 16.60 -1.21
CA VAL A 191 -5.94 15.45 -0.66
C VAL A 191 -4.47 15.58 -1.03
N CYS A 192 -3.60 15.43 -0.06
CA CYS A 192 -2.16 15.59 -0.20
C CYS A 192 -1.46 14.27 0.12
N ASN A 193 -0.39 13.98 -0.61
CA ASN A 193 0.56 12.93 -0.31
C ASN A 193 1.91 13.59 0.00
N ALA A 194 2.45 13.33 1.19
CA ALA A 194 3.74 13.83 1.60
C ALA A 194 4.80 12.79 1.26
N ALA A 195 5.72 13.14 0.38
CA ALA A 195 6.78 12.26 -0.07
C ALA A 195 8.14 12.68 0.47
N TRP A 196 8.92 11.69 0.86
CA TRP A 196 10.30 11.78 1.26
C TRP A 196 11.15 10.89 0.36
N ASP A 197 12.14 11.47 -0.29
CA ASP A 197 13.12 10.74 -1.10
C ASP A 197 14.49 11.06 -0.54
N ARG A 198 15.01 10.17 0.28
CA ARG A 198 16.28 10.29 1.04
C ARG A 198 16.30 11.50 1.99
N SER A 199 16.44 12.70 1.50
CA SER A 199 16.41 13.94 2.30
C SER A 199 15.50 15.01 1.73
N ALA A 200 14.96 14.79 0.54
CA ALA A 200 14.05 15.72 -0.12
C ALA A 200 12.60 15.47 0.32
N PHE A 201 11.95 16.51 0.86
CA PHE A 201 10.55 16.46 1.27
C PHE A 201 9.70 17.28 0.30
N ALA A 202 8.68 16.64 -0.27
CA ALA A 202 7.73 17.24 -1.19
C ALA A 202 6.28 16.88 -0.82
N ILE A 203 5.34 17.73 -1.24
CA ILE A 203 3.91 17.47 -1.09
C ILE A 203 3.26 17.52 -2.48
N TYR A 204 2.50 16.50 -2.80
CA TYR A 204 1.74 16.38 -4.04
C TYR A 204 0.26 16.45 -3.72
N GLU A 205 -0.48 17.28 -4.44
CA GLU A 205 -1.87 17.59 -4.13
C GLU A 205 -2.81 17.27 -5.29
N SER A 206 -4.00 16.78 -4.97
CA SER A 206 -5.13 16.63 -5.89
C SER A 206 -6.40 17.18 -5.25
N PRO A 207 -7.46 17.47 -6.04
CA PRO A 207 -8.75 17.81 -5.50
C PRO A 207 -9.28 16.69 -4.60
N ALA A 208 -9.83 17.04 -3.44
CA ALA A 208 -10.52 16.07 -2.60
C ALA A 208 -11.84 15.67 -3.25
N VAL A 209 -12.07 14.38 -3.37
CA VAL A 209 -13.36 13.81 -3.71
C VAL A 209 -14.02 13.35 -2.41
N GLY A 210 -15.27 13.72 -2.20
CA GLY A 210 -16.01 13.31 -0.99
C GLY A 210 -16.22 11.81 -0.97
N GLY A 211 -16.15 11.22 0.23
CA GLY A 211 -16.28 9.77 0.44
C GLY A 211 -14.97 9.10 0.84
N SER A 212 -15.09 7.83 1.23
CA SER A 212 -13.97 6.93 1.51
C SER A 212 -14.28 5.59 0.85
N TRP A 213 -13.31 5.01 0.16
CA TRP A 213 -13.45 3.74 -0.55
C TRP A 213 -12.27 2.83 -0.25
N SER A 214 -12.60 1.58 0.06
CA SER A 214 -11.61 0.51 0.24
C SER A 214 -10.74 0.32 -1.00
N GLY A 215 -9.48 -0.07 -0.80
CA GLY A 215 -8.57 -0.44 -1.87
C GLY A 215 -7.88 0.73 -2.57
N THR A 216 -8.15 1.97 -2.19
CA THR A 216 -7.45 3.13 -2.79
C THR A 216 -5.96 3.15 -2.43
N GLY A 217 -5.59 2.67 -1.24
CA GLY A 217 -4.20 2.44 -0.83
C GLY A 217 -3.53 1.38 -1.70
N ASP A 218 -4.19 0.22 -1.88
CA ASP A 218 -3.68 -0.88 -2.73
C ASP A 218 -3.42 -0.42 -4.18
N LEU A 219 -4.37 0.32 -4.76
CA LEU A 219 -4.25 0.88 -6.10
C LEU A 219 -3.08 1.87 -6.20
N PHE A 220 -2.93 2.72 -5.18
CA PHE A 220 -1.82 3.67 -5.10
C PHE A 220 -0.48 2.95 -4.99
N ALA A 221 -0.35 2.02 -4.04
CA ALA A 221 0.87 1.25 -3.81
C ALA A 221 1.27 0.42 -5.03
N ALA A 222 0.31 -0.23 -5.71
CA ALA A 222 0.55 -0.99 -6.93
C ALA A 222 1.04 -0.10 -8.08
N ALA A 223 0.40 1.06 -8.31
CA ALA A 223 0.81 2.00 -9.35
C ALA A 223 2.20 2.61 -9.06
N LEU A 224 2.47 2.94 -7.79
CA LEU A 224 3.77 3.40 -7.32
C LEU A 224 4.85 2.34 -7.55
N CYS A 225 4.59 1.11 -7.11
CA CYS A 225 5.49 -0.03 -7.28
C CYS A 225 5.82 -0.26 -8.74
N GLY A 226 4.80 -0.29 -9.62
CA GLY A 226 4.97 -0.47 -11.06
C GLY A 226 5.88 0.57 -11.71
N GLY A 227 5.79 1.84 -11.30
CA GLY A 227 6.68 2.91 -11.76
C GLY A 227 8.11 2.73 -11.26
N LEU A 228 8.27 2.49 -9.95
CA LEU A 228 9.59 2.38 -9.32
C LEU A 228 10.40 1.18 -9.83
N VAL A 229 9.79 0.00 -10.02
CA VAL A 229 10.50 -1.16 -10.58
C VAL A 229 10.91 -0.97 -12.03
N LYS A 230 10.27 -0.06 -12.76
CA LYS A 230 10.66 0.38 -14.11
C LYS A 230 11.79 1.42 -14.09
N GLY A 231 12.23 1.86 -12.91
CA GLY A 231 13.28 2.85 -12.72
C GLY A 231 12.80 4.31 -12.76
N GLU A 232 11.50 4.55 -12.64
CA GLU A 232 10.98 5.92 -12.61
C GLU A 232 11.32 6.61 -11.27
N PRO A 233 11.58 7.92 -11.29
CA PRO A 233 11.72 8.71 -10.07
C PRO A 233 10.46 8.63 -9.17
N LEU A 234 10.66 8.74 -7.85
CA LEU A 234 9.57 8.72 -6.87
C LEU A 234 8.46 9.73 -7.22
N GLU A 235 8.85 10.97 -7.55
CA GLU A 235 7.90 12.01 -7.96
C GLU A 235 7.00 11.60 -9.11
N ILE A 236 7.56 11.04 -10.17
CA ILE A 236 6.82 10.64 -11.37
C ILE A 236 5.84 9.52 -11.03
N SER A 237 6.29 8.53 -10.24
CA SER A 237 5.46 7.40 -9.82
C SER A 237 4.31 7.84 -8.89
N VAL A 238 4.56 8.76 -7.95
CA VAL A 238 3.52 9.35 -7.09
C VAL A 238 2.48 10.11 -7.92
N ARG A 239 2.93 10.99 -8.83
CA ARG A 239 2.02 11.76 -9.70
C ARG A 239 1.19 10.85 -10.62
N ARG A 240 1.76 9.76 -11.12
CA ARG A 240 1.02 8.76 -11.92
C ARG A 240 -0.06 8.08 -11.09
N ALA A 241 0.26 7.59 -9.89
CA ALA A 241 -0.71 6.97 -9.00
C ALA A 241 -1.86 7.92 -8.66
N MET A 242 -1.57 9.19 -8.36
CA MET A 242 -2.59 10.22 -8.11
C MET A 242 -3.47 10.48 -9.34
N ARG A 243 -2.87 10.65 -10.53
CA ARG A 243 -3.59 10.89 -11.79
C ARG A 243 -4.52 9.72 -12.14
N PHE A 244 -4.10 8.49 -11.87
CA PHE A 244 -4.90 7.29 -12.07
C PHE A 244 -6.10 7.24 -11.11
N LEU A 245 -5.88 7.53 -9.84
CA LEU A 245 -6.92 7.43 -8.81
C LEU A 245 -7.97 8.54 -8.90
N GLU A 246 -7.60 9.75 -9.26
CA GLU A 246 -8.50 10.91 -9.23
C GLU A 246 -9.80 10.70 -10.02
N PRO A 247 -9.78 10.28 -11.31
CA PRO A 247 -11.00 10.03 -12.06
C PRO A 247 -11.81 8.85 -11.52
N ALA A 248 -11.16 7.79 -11.01
CA ALA A 248 -11.84 6.66 -10.40
C ALA A 248 -12.62 7.06 -9.13
N LEU A 249 -12.02 7.92 -8.29
CA LEU A 249 -12.69 8.49 -7.12
C LEU A 249 -13.87 9.38 -7.51
N ARG A 250 -13.72 10.24 -8.52
CA ARG A 250 -14.82 11.09 -9.03
C ARG A 250 -15.99 10.25 -9.54
N ASP A 251 -15.71 9.17 -10.26
CA ASP A 251 -16.75 8.28 -10.76
C ASP A 251 -17.42 7.50 -9.63
N ALA A 252 -16.68 7.05 -8.63
CA ALA A 252 -17.26 6.41 -7.45
C ALA A 252 -18.24 7.34 -6.72
N ALA A 253 -17.86 8.60 -6.51
CA ALA A 253 -18.73 9.62 -5.90
C ALA A 253 -19.96 9.95 -6.77
N ARG A 254 -19.74 10.17 -8.07
CA ARG A 254 -20.81 10.47 -9.04
C ARG A 254 -21.84 9.35 -9.14
N LEU A 255 -21.38 8.09 -9.07
CA LEU A 255 -22.23 6.89 -9.16
C LEU A 255 -22.83 6.48 -7.81
N GLY A 256 -22.46 7.14 -6.71
CA GLY A 256 -22.93 6.80 -5.37
C GLY A 256 -22.50 5.39 -4.92
N LEU A 257 -21.29 4.95 -5.33
CA LEU A 257 -20.82 3.60 -5.02
C LEU A 257 -20.55 3.46 -3.52
N PRO A 258 -20.91 2.31 -2.91
CA PRO A 258 -20.64 2.07 -1.51
C PRO A 258 -19.10 1.97 -1.28
N GLY A 259 -18.64 2.55 -0.16
CA GLY A 259 -17.22 2.57 0.19
C GLY A 259 -16.56 1.19 0.22
N VAL A 260 -17.25 0.18 0.72
CA VAL A 260 -16.75 -1.21 0.79
C VAL A 260 -16.55 -1.87 -0.58
N GLY A 261 -17.20 -1.37 -1.64
CA GLY A 261 -17.06 -1.90 -3.01
C GLY A 261 -15.83 -1.38 -3.76
N GLY A 262 -15.14 -0.38 -3.21
CA GLY A 262 -14.00 0.27 -3.85
C GLY A 262 -14.39 1.19 -5.02
N VAL A 263 -13.38 1.75 -5.69
CA VAL A 263 -13.57 2.67 -6.83
C VAL A 263 -13.56 1.91 -8.17
N PRO A 264 -14.27 2.38 -9.22
CA PRO A 264 -14.35 1.69 -10.53
C PRO A 264 -13.07 1.96 -11.35
N PHE A 265 -11.93 1.54 -10.84
CA PHE A 265 -10.61 1.80 -11.41
C PHE A 265 -10.41 1.15 -12.78
N GLU A 266 -11.16 0.10 -13.07
CA GLU A 266 -11.09 -0.64 -14.33
C GLU A 266 -11.34 0.27 -15.55
N MET A 267 -12.17 1.30 -15.36
CA MET A 267 -12.47 2.29 -16.39
C MET A 267 -11.31 3.27 -16.65
N HIS A 268 -10.34 3.31 -15.75
CA HIS A 268 -9.27 4.31 -15.73
C HIS A 268 -7.86 3.72 -15.86
N LEU A 269 -7.72 2.43 -16.08
CA LEU A 269 -6.42 1.75 -16.23
C LEU A 269 -5.53 2.39 -17.31
N LYS A 270 -6.11 3.00 -18.34
CA LYS A 270 -5.38 3.72 -19.40
C LYS A 270 -4.54 4.90 -18.88
N GLU A 271 -4.88 5.47 -17.72
CA GLU A 271 -4.14 6.58 -17.10
C GLU A 271 -2.77 6.13 -16.57
N LEU A 272 -2.52 4.82 -16.53
CA LEU A 272 -1.25 4.22 -16.12
C LEU A 272 -0.27 4.00 -17.30
N LEU A 273 -0.73 4.16 -18.54
CA LEU A 273 0.07 4.01 -19.75
C LEU A 273 0.84 5.32 -20.14
#